data_060fde8d2d659a145c3e4e7e6f7f49d7
#
_entry.id   060fde8d2d659a145c3e4e7e6f7f49d7
#
_cell.length_a   1.000
_cell.length_b   1.000
_cell.length_c   1.000
_cell.angle_alpha   90.00
_cell.angle_beta   90.00
_cell.angle_gamma   90.00
#
_symmetry.space_group_name_H-M   'P 1'
#
loop_
_entity.id
_entity.type
_entity.pdbx_description
1 polymer ?
#
loop_
_entity_poly.entity_id
_entity_poly.type
_entity_poly.pdbx_seq_one_letter_code
_entity_poly.pdbx_strand_id
1 'polypeptide(L)' 'MTLQLYPRQLSNNALTIDDGGQPFFIPKSFEHTIVNDYLIVVDIPKWFEEKHEDTLERIKTSTNLTIKRLAE' A
#
# COMPACT_ATOMS: atom_id res chain seq x y z
N MET A 1 -4.19 -2.49 10.66
CA MET A 1 -5.06 -2.83 9.49
C MET A 1 -4.28 -3.59 8.44
N THR A 2 -4.96 -4.36 7.65
CA THR A 2 -4.35 -5.04 6.52
C THR A 2 -4.65 -4.23 5.26
N LEU A 3 -3.61 -3.89 4.51
CA LEU A 3 -3.73 -3.05 3.33
C LEU A 3 -3.18 -3.77 2.10
N GLN A 4 -4.00 -3.84 1.05
CA GLN A 4 -3.56 -4.30 -0.26
C GLN A 4 -3.09 -3.10 -1.07
N LEU A 5 -1.95 -3.24 -1.75
CA LEU A 5 -1.41 -2.13 -2.51
C LEU A 5 -0.59 -2.59 -3.71
N TYR A 6 -0.50 -1.71 -4.70
CA TYR A 6 0.36 -1.87 -5.86
C TYR A 6 1.53 -0.92 -5.70
N PRO A 7 2.68 -1.38 -5.18
CA PRO A 7 3.80 -0.48 -4.98
C PRO A 7 4.39 -0.04 -6.32
N ARG A 8 4.71 1.24 -6.40
CA ARG A 8 5.38 1.80 -7.56
C ARG A 8 6.81 1.34 -7.64
N GLN A 9 7.46 1.20 -6.50
CA GLN A 9 8.84 0.81 -6.40
C GLN A 9 9.11 0.08 -5.10
N LEU A 10 9.93 -0.96 -5.18
CA LEU A 10 10.41 -1.68 -4.01
C LEU A 10 11.87 -1.32 -3.81
N SER A 11 12.19 -0.78 -2.64
CA SER A 11 13.57 -0.56 -2.23
C SER A 11 13.91 -1.54 -1.10
N ASN A 12 15.17 -1.50 -0.63
CA ASN A 12 15.58 -2.38 0.46
C ASN A 12 14.87 -2.04 1.78
N ASN A 13 14.44 -0.78 1.94
CA ASN A 13 13.91 -0.29 3.22
C ASN A 13 12.45 0.13 3.18
N ALA A 14 11.87 0.32 2.00
CA ALA A 14 10.52 0.87 1.91
C ALA A 14 9.76 0.38 0.68
N LEU A 15 8.43 0.35 0.83
CA LEU A 15 7.50 0.20 -0.27
C LEU A 15 7.06 1.60 -0.67
N THR A 16 7.28 1.98 -1.93
CA THR A 16 6.90 3.31 -2.41
C THR A 16 5.60 3.21 -3.20
N ILE A 17 4.62 4.01 -2.81
CA ILE A 17 3.30 4.03 -3.40
C ILE A 17 2.99 5.43 -3.88
N ASP A 18 2.30 5.53 -5.01
CA ASP A 18 1.89 6.81 -5.54
C ASP A 18 0.60 7.29 -4.84
N ASP A 19 0.69 8.42 -4.16
CA ASP A 19 -0.43 9.06 -3.50
C ASP A 19 -0.70 10.39 -4.19
N GLY A 20 -1.52 10.34 -5.25
CA GLY A 20 -1.92 11.55 -5.96
C GLY A 20 -0.77 12.30 -6.63
N GLY A 21 0.22 11.58 -7.15
CA GLY A 21 1.40 12.17 -7.79
C GLY A 21 2.57 12.38 -6.85
N GLN A 22 2.40 12.09 -5.56
CA GLN A 22 3.47 12.19 -4.57
C GLN A 22 3.81 10.81 -4.03
N PRO A 23 5.10 10.52 -3.78
CA PRO A 23 5.48 9.23 -3.23
C PRO A 23 5.10 9.14 -1.74
N PHE A 24 4.54 8.00 -1.36
CA PHE A 24 4.30 7.67 0.04
C PHE A 24 5.09 6.41 0.38
N PHE A 25 5.81 6.44 1.49
CA PHE A 25 6.71 5.37 1.87
C PHE A 25 6.15 4.57 3.04
N ILE A 26 6.06 3.25 2.87
CA ILE A 26 5.68 2.34 3.95
C ILE A 26 6.91 1.52 4.33
N PRO A 27 7.30 1.50 5.61
CA PRO A 27 8.47 0.71 6.04
C PRO A 27 8.33 -0.76 5.65
N LYS A 28 9.35 -1.29 5.00
CA LYS A 28 9.35 -2.70 4.59
C LYS A 28 9.52 -3.65 5.77
N SER A 29 9.89 -3.12 6.94
CA SER A 29 9.96 -3.88 8.18
C SER A 29 8.58 -4.32 8.70
N PHE A 30 7.50 -3.67 8.24
CA PHE A 30 6.16 -4.14 8.56
C PHE A 30 5.93 -5.50 7.93
N GLU A 31 5.18 -6.36 8.61
CA GLU A 31 4.85 -7.67 8.09
C GLU A 31 4.08 -7.54 6.78
N HIS A 32 4.54 -8.21 5.74
CA HIS A 32 3.93 -8.12 4.43
C HIS A 32 4.08 -9.43 3.67
N THR A 33 3.18 -9.64 2.70
CA THR A 33 3.18 -10.82 1.83
C THR A 33 3.08 -10.36 0.39
N ILE A 34 3.96 -10.85 -0.46
CA ILE A 34 3.90 -10.60 -1.89
C ILE A 34 2.95 -11.63 -2.49
N VAL A 35 1.79 -11.16 -2.97
CA VAL A 35 0.77 -12.04 -3.54
C VAL A 35 1.12 -12.43 -4.98
N ASN A 36 1.56 -11.44 -5.77
CA ASN A 36 2.02 -11.67 -7.14
C ASN A 36 2.97 -10.51 -7.52
N ASP A 37 3.32 -10.42 -8.80
CA ASP A 37 4.28 -9.42 -9.28
C ASP A 37 3.84 -7.98 -9.04
N TYR A 38 2.56 -7.75 -8.79
CA TYR A 38 1.99 -6.41 -8.71
C TYR A 38 1.38 -6.11 -7.34
N LEU A 39 0.90 -7.10 -6.63
CA LEU A 39 0.08 -6.90 -5.43
C LEU A 39 0.80 -7.37 -4.19
N ILE A 40 0.86 -6.48 -3.21
CA ILE A 40 1.42 -6.76 -1.90
C ILE A 40 0.35 -6.50 -0.85
N VAL A 41 0.28 -7.39 0.13
CA VAL A 41 -0.58 -7.21 1.31
C VAL A 41 0.35 -6.89 2.48
N VAL A 42 0.13 -5.76 3.12
CA VAL A 42 0.94 -5.31 4.25
C VAL A 42 0.07 -5.14 5.49
N ASP A 43 0.61 -5.53 6.63
CA ASP A 43 -0.05 -5.36 7.92
C ASP A 43 0.43 -4.05 8.54
N ILE A 44 -0.47 -3.07 8.59
CA ILE A 44 -0.17 -1.73 9.05
C ILE A 44 -0.43 -1.64 10.56
N PRO A 45 0.60 -1.33 11.37
CA PRO A 45 0.40 -1.13 12.81
C PRO A 45 -0.56 0.02 13.09
N LYS A 46 -1.27 -0.08 14.21
CA LYS A 46 -2.26 0.91 14.59
C LYS A 46 -1.67 2.31 14.71
N TRP A 47 -0.47 2.45 15.27
CA TRP A 47 0.16 3.76 15.42
C TRP A 47 0.44 4.44 14.08
N PHE A 48 0.81 3.67 13.07
CA PHE A 48 1.05 4.18 11.72
C PHE A 48 -0.28 4.53 11.05
N GLU A 49 -1.28 3.68 11.23
CA GLU A 49 -2.63 3.91 10.71
C GLU A 49 -3.21 5.22 11.24
N GLU A 50 -3.10 5.47 12.54
CA GLU A 50 -3.61 6.69 13.15
C GLU A 50 -2.86 7.92 12.65
N LYS A 51 -1.56 7.79 12.43
CA LYS A 51 -0.72 8.89 11.98
C LYS A 51 -0.97 9.27 10.51
N HIS A 52 -1.36 8.31 9.68
CA HIS A 52 -1.51 8.48 8.24
C HIS A 52 -2.89 8.05 7.73
N GLU A 53 -3.91 8.23 8.55
CA GLU A 53 -5.25 7.72 8.28
C GLU A 53 -5.80 8.13 6.91
N ASP A 54 -5.74 9.41 6.58
CA ASP A 54 -6.27 9.93 5.32
C ASP A 54 -5.53 9.37 4.11
N THR A 55 -4.21 9.31 4.18
CA THR A 55 -3.38 8.80 3.11
C THR A 55 -3.64 7.31 2.87
N LEU A 56 -3.71 6.53 3.95
CA LEU A 56 -3.97 5.09 3.85
C LEU A 56 -5.37 4.82 3.29
N GLU A 57 -6.35 5.63 3.64
CA GLU A 57 -7.70 5.49 3.12
C GLU A 57 -7.75 5.77 1.62
N ARG A 58 -7.06 6.80 1.15
CA ARG A 58 -6.96 7.10 -0.29
C ARG A 58 -6.30 5.96 -1.06
N ILE A 59 -5.20 5.43 -0.52
CA ILE A 59 -4.47 4.33 -1.13
C ILE A 59 -5.35 3.08 -1.21
N LYS A 60 -6.05 2.77 -0.12
CA LYS A 60 -6.97 1.63 -0.06
C LYS A 60 -8.06 1.73 -1.13
N THR A 61 -8.68 2.89 -1.25
CA THR A 61 -9.73 3.12 -2.24
C THR A 61 -9.20 3.00 -3.66
N SER A 62 -8.06 3.61 -3.94
CA SER A 62 -7.42 3.55 -5.25
C SER A 62 -7.04 2.12 -5.63
N THR A 63 -6.48 1.36 -4.70
CA THR A 63 -6.09 -0.03 -4.93
C THR A 63 -7.31 -0.90 -5.21
N ASN A 64 -8.38 -0.72 -4.43
CA ASN A 64 -9.61 -1.49 -4.63
C ASN A 64 -10.22 -1.23 -6.00
N LEU A 65 -10.21 0.01 -6.48
CA LEU A 65 -10.68 0.35 -7.81
C LEU A 65 -9.84 -0.31 -8.89
N THR A 66 -8.53 -0.34 -8.71
CA THR A 66 -7.61 -0.98 -9.66
C THR A 66 -7.86 -2.48 -9.71
N ILE A 67 -8.01 -3.13 -8.57
CA ILE A 67 -8.32 -4.56 -8.50
C ILE A 67 -9.63 -4.86 -9.23
N LYS A 68 -10.64 -4.04 -9.03
CA LYS A 68 -11.93 -4.21 -9.69
C LYS A 68 -11.81 -4.10 -11.20
N ARG A 69 -11.03 -3.15 -11.71
CA ARG A 69 -10.79 -2.99 -13.14
C ARG A 69 -10.07 -4.19 -13.75
N LEU A 70 -9.09 -4.72 -13.04
CA LEU A 70 -8.34 -5.88 -13.52
C LEU A 70 -9.18 -7.15 -13.54
N ALA A 71 -10.20 -7.22 -12.70
CA ALA A 71 -11.11 -8.37 -12.63
C ALA A 71 -12.17 -8.33 -13.73
N GLU A 72 -12.38 -7.20 -14.36
CA GLU A 72 -13.29 -7.06 -15.49
C GLU A 72 -12.60 -7.50 -16.78
#